data_6ab29571314068260d5603b998b79eee
#
_entry.id   6ab29571314068260d5603b998b79eee
#
_cell.length_a   1.000
_cell.length_b   1.000
_cell.length_c   1.000
_cell.angle_alpha   90.00
_cell.angle_beta   90.00
_cell.angle_gamma   90.00
#
_symmetry.space_group_name_H-M   'P 1'
#
loop_
_entity.id
_entity.type
_entity.pdbx_description
1 polymer ?
#
loop_
_entity_poly.entity_id
_entity_poly.type
_entity_poly.pdbx_seq_one_letter_code
_entity_poly.pdbx_strand_id
1 'polypeptide(L)'
;MVIHKTVKGYVILKNRNDTYDPPTSVSSNWKHWKATWDIKTCKGCKDMHGKIYAINEEPNPAPPLHPNCRCVVEPMDAVAVGVGTKDGTAGADWWLRNYGDLPSNYISEADLRSLGWDNGESPAKYIQGKMATMGEYLNKNGHLPQAPGRVWHEADVNYYSGKRNGHRIVWSNDGLIFVTYDHYRTFIEVT
;
A
#
# COMPACT_ATOMS: atom_id res chain seq x y z
N MET A 1 -0.84 -12.99 19.89
CA MET A 1 0.18 -12.00 20.32
C MET A 1 1.50 -12.73 20.38
N VAL A 2 2.44 -12.37 19.57
CA VAL A 2 3.77 -12.97 19.54
C VAL A 2 4.72 -11.98 20.18
N ILE A 3 5.41 -12.38 21.24
CA ILE A 3 6.24 -11.50 22.02
C ILE A 3 7.68 -11.99 21.96
N HIS A 4 8.58 -11.18 21.47
CA HIS A 4 10.00 -11.39 21.57
C HIS A 4 10.59 -10.61 22.75
N LYS A 5 11.21 -11.24 23.67
CA LYS A 5 11.86 -10.60 24.80
C LYS A 5 13.37 -10.78 24.72
N THR A 6 14.12 -9.69 24.70
CA THR A 6 15.58 -9.72 24.54
C THR A 6 16.36 -9.76 25.84
N VAL A 7 15.90 -9.82 26.97
CA VAL A 7 16.69 -10.09 28.19
C VAL A 7 16.53 -11.56 28.53
N LYS A 8 17.44 -12.39 28.13
CA LYS A 8 17.42 -13.86 28.10
C LYS A 8 16.77 -14.48 26.85
N GLY A 9 16.85 -13.81 25.70
CA GLY A 9 16.49 -14.42 24.42
C GLY A 9 14.98 -14.50 24.10
N TYR A 10 14.15 -13.70 24.74
CA TYR A 10 12.75 -13.60 24.40
C TYR A 10 12.42 -12.24 23.80
N VAL A 11 11.79 -12.21 22.68
CA VAL A 11 11.19 -11.02 22.07
C VAL A 11 9.68 -11.19 22.05
N ILE A 12 8.98 -10.20 22.56
CA ILE A 12 7.52 -10.18 22.44
C ILE A 12 7.18 -9.67 21.04
N LEU A 13 6.76 -10.55 20.15
CA LEU A 13 6.18 -10.16 18.87
C LEU A 13 4.75 -9.68 19.13
N LYS A 14 4.51 -8.40 18.87
CA LYS A 14 3.14 -7.93 18.68
C LYS A 14 2.49 -8.78 17.58
N ASN A 15 1.15 -8.87 17.62
CA ASN A 15 0.40 -9.46 16.52
C ASN A 15 0.87 -8.77 15.22
N ARG A 16 1.45 -9.54 14.31
CA ARG A 16 2.03 -9.00 13.06
C ARG A 16 0.98 -8.39 12.12
N ASN A 17 -0.30 -8.70 12.35
CA ASN A 17 -1.42 -8.14 11.61
C ASN A 17 -1.99 -6.86 12.24
N ASP A 18 -1.38 -6.34 13.32
CA ASP A 18 -1.78 -5.06 13.92
C ASP A 18 -1.59 -3.90 12.93
N THR A 19 -2.33 -2.84 13.16
CA THR A 19 -2.18 -1.58 12.43
C THR A 19 -0.71 -1.16 12.34
N TYR A 20 -0.31 -0.70 11.19
CA TYR A 20 1.02 -0.20 10.94
C TYR A 20 0.93 1.27 10.53
N ASP A 21 1.65 2.11 11.24
CA ASP A 21 1.74 3.54 11.00
C ASP A 21 3.23 3.89 11.00
N PRO A 22 3.89 3.80 9.83
CA PRO A 22 5.32 4.10 9.73
C PRO A 22 5.57 5.59 9.88
N PRO A 23 6.74 5.98 10.40
CA PRO A 23 7.13 7.38 10.42
C PRO A 23 7.29 7.91 9.00
N THR A 24 6.49 8.90 8.63
CA THR A 24 6.63 9.67 7.39
C THR A 24 7.69 10.75 7.63
N SER A 25 8.89 10.53 7.13
CA SER A 25 10.05 11.39 7.43
C SER A 25 10.71 12.00 6.19
N VAL A 26 10.21 11.68 5.00
CA VAL A 26 10.75 12.15 3.73
C VAL A 26 9.67 12.85 2.89
N SER A 27 10.08 13.84 2.12
CA SER A 27 9.19 14.52 1.20
C SER A 27 8.98 13.69 -0.06
N SER A 28 7.74 13.62 -0.53
CA SER A 28 7.37 13.00 -1.78
C SER A 28 7.49 13.98 -2.95
N ASN A 29 7.73 13.44 -4.16
CA ASN A 29 7.61 14.20 -5.41
C ASN A 29 6.16 14.30 -5.91
N TRP A 30 5.21 13.88 -5.09
CA TRP A 30 3.80 13.82 -5.39
C TRP A 30 2.98 14.69 -4.45
N LYS A 31 1.77 15.03 -4.88
CA LYS A 31 0.71 15.63 -4.09
C LYS A 31 -0.55 14.81 -4.25
N HIS A 32 -1.45 14.88 -3.30
CA HIS A 32 -2.68 14.11 -3.33
C HIS A 32 -3.93 14.96 -3.09
N TRP A 33 -5.03 14.48 -3.63
CA TRP A 33 -6.34 15.06 -3.36
C TRP A 33 -6.86 14.58 -2.01
N LYS A 34 -7.15 15.52 -1.11
CA LYS A 34 -7.68 15.25 0.22
C LYS A 34 -9.07 15.82 0.38
N ALA A 35 -10.07 14.98 0.51
CA ALA A 35 -11.42 15.34 0.88
C ALA A 35 -11.60 15.26 2.40
N THR A 36 -12.36 16.20 2.99
CA THR A 36 -12.85 16.03 4.35
C THR A 36 -13.86 14.90 4.38
N TRP A 37 -13.54 13.80 5.06
CA TRP A 37 -14.33 12.57 5.02
C TRP A 37 -15.37 12.53 6.14
N ASP A 38 -16.59 13.03 5.85
CA ASP A 38 -17.73 13.02 6.78
C ASP A 38 -19.07 12.77 6.06
N ILE A 39 -20.18 12.85 6.79
CA ILE A 39 -21.54 12.66 6.26
C ILE A 39 -21.93 13.70 5.22
N LYS A 40 -21.28 14.88 5.20
CA LYS A 40 -21.54 15.98 4.27
C LYS A 40 -20.70 15.88 3.00
N THR A 41 -19.77 14.94 2.94
CA THR A 41 -18.89 14.76 1.78
C THR A 41 -19.66 14.13 0.64
N CYS A 42 -19.84 14.85 -0.46
CA CYS A 42 -20.53 14.34 -1.65
C CYS A 42 -19.74 13.22 -2.34
N LYS A 43 -20.43 12.47 -3.21
CA LYS A 43 -19.82 11.34 -3.94
C LYS A 43 -18.60 11.79 -4.77
N GLY A 44 -18.71 12.91 -5.53
CA GLY A 44 -17.63 13.41 -6.36
C GLY A 44 -16.36 13.72 -5.56
N CYS A 45 -16.50 14.35 -4.38
CA CYS A 45 -15.36 14.59 -3.48
C CYS A 45 -14.75 13.28 -2.93
N LYS A 46 -15.59 12.28 -2.63
CA LYS A 46 -15.13 10.96 -2.18
C LYS A 46 -14.37 10.21 -3.27
N ASP A 47 -14.85 10.29 -4.50
CA ASP A 47 -14.23 9.63 -5.67
C ASP A 47 -12.85 10.24 -6.02
N MET A 48 -12.62 11.49 -5.67
CA MET A 48 -11.33 12.17 -5.87
C MET A 48 -10.34 11.93 -4.74
N HIS A 49 -10.81 11.55 -3.55
CA HIS A 49 -9.95 11.36 -2.38
C HIS A 49 -8.90 10.30 -2.62
N GLY A 50 -7.64 10.61 -2.34
CA GLY A 50 -6.50 9.71 -2.53
C GLY A 50 -5.88 9.72 -3.92
N LYS A 51 -6.44 10.46 -4.91
CA LYS A 51 -5.79 10.61 -6.22
C LYS A 51 -4.48 11.34 -6.11
N ILE A 52 -3.47 10.83 -6.79
CA ILE A 52 -2.08 11.29 -6.75
C ILE A 52 -1.73 12.01 -8.05
N TYR A 53 -1.03 13.12 -7.92
CA TYR A 53 -0.56 13.98 -9.01
C TYR A 53 0.92 14.30 -8.80
N ALA A 54 1.67 14.52 -9.88
CA ALA A 54 3.02 15.04 -9.74
C ALA A 54 3.01 16.40 -9.02
N ILE A 55 4.06 16.72 -8.26
CA ILE A 55 4.07 17.94 -7.43
C ILE A 55 3.84 19.21 -8.25
N ASN A 56 4.27 19.23 -9.50
CA ASN A 56 4.13 20.33 -10.47
C ASN A 56 2.93 20.17 -11.42
N GLU A 57 2.14 19.10 -11.31
CA GLU A 57 0.94 18.90 -12.12
C GLU A 57 -0.24 19.66 -11.54
N GLU A 58 -1.02 20.38 -12.37
CA GLU A 58 -2.28 20.96 -11.93
C GLU A 58 -3.43 19.98 -12.16
N PRO A 59 -4.14 19.54 -11.08
CA PRO A 59 -5.28 18.65 -11.22
C PRO A 59 -6.39 19.23 -12.09
N ASN A 60 -6.97 18.42 -12.95
CA ASN A 60 -8.14 18.78 -13.73
C ASN A 60 -9.24 17.70 -13.57
N PRO A 61 -10.38 18.02 -12.92
CA PRO A 61 -10.69 19.31 -12.29
C PRO A 61 -9.82 19.56 -11.06
N ALA A 62 -9.62 20.85 -10.73
CA ALA A 62 -9.01 21.29 -9.47
C ALA A 62 -10.08 21.53 -8.39
N PRO A 63 -9.75 21.43 -7.08
CA PRO A 63 -10.67 21.88 -6.04
C PRO A 63 -10.78 23.42 -6.03
N PRO A 64 -11.98 24.00 -5.70
CA PRO A 64 -13.18 23.31 -5.26
C PRO A 64 -14.03 22.77 -6.42
N LEU A 65 -14.58 21.53 -6.27
CA LEU A 65 -15.44 20.91 -7.30
C LEU A 65 -16.84 21.54 -7.37
N HIS A 66 -17.30 22.20 -6.33
CA HIS A 66 -18.63 22.76 -6.18
C HIS A 66 -18.67 23.77 -5.02
N PRO A 67 -19.71 24.60 -4.87
CA PRO A 67 -19.89 25.47 -3.71
C PRO A 67 -19.81 24.67 -2.39
N ASN A 68 -19.14 25.21 -1.40
CA ASN A 68 -18.87 24.59 -0.10
C ASN A 68 -18.04 23.29 -0.16
N CYS A 69 -17.29 23.07 -1.22
CA CYS A 69 -16.30 22.00 -1.29
C CYS A 69 -15.17 22.24 -0.28
N ARG A 70 -14.80 21.21 0.45
CA ARG A 70 -13.74 21.25 1.48
C ARG A 70 -12.53 20.39 1.08
N CYS A 71 -12.42 20.06 -0.20
CA CYS A 71 -11.26 19.36 -0.72
C CYS A 71 -10.08 20.31 -0.87
N VAL A 72 -8.88 19.75 -0.68
CA VAL A 72 -7.60 20.41 -0.98
C VAL A 72 -6.72 19.47 -1.76
N VAL A 73 -5.69 20.01 -2.40
CA VAL A 73 -4.56 19.21 -2.93
C VAL A 73 -3.34 19.65 -2.14
N GLU A 74 -2.69 18.71 -1.50
CA GLU A 74 -1.54 18.98 -0.63
C GLU A 74 -0.38 18.03 -0.94
N PRO A 75 0.88 18.42 -0.69
CA PRO A 75 2.02 17.53 -0.80
C PRO A 75 1.81 16.24 -0.01
N MET A 76 2.29 15.12 -0.54
CA MET A 76 2.28 13.84 0.16
C MET A 76 3.52 13.71 1.03
N ASP A 77 3.34 12.99 2.13
CA ASP A 77 4.47 12.41 2.85
C ASP A 77 4.94 11.13 2.15
N ALA A 78 6.21 10.78 2.38
CA ALA A 78 6.78 9.53 1.95
C ALA A 78 7.41 8.79 3.12
N VAL A 79 7.61 7.49 2.97
CA VAL A 79 8.37 6.66 3.90
C VAL A 79 9.68 6.23 3.25
N ALA A 80 10.73 6.15 4.05
CA ALA A 80 12.00 5.61 3.56
C ALA A 80 11.86 4.12 3.22
N VAL A 81 12.61 3.67 2.21
CA VAL A 81 12.72 2.26 1.86
C VAL A 81 13.16 1.42 3.08
N GLY A 82 12.55 0.27 3.28
CA GLY A 82 12.73 -0.56 4.49
C GLY A 82 11.85 -0.15 5.68
N VAL A 83 11.05 0.92 5.52
CA VAL A 83 10.10 1.39 6.55
C VAL A 83 8.66 1.26 6.09
N GLY A 84 8.42 1.11 4.78
CA GLY A 84 7.08 0.93 4.22
C GLY A 84 6.41 -0.39 4.61
N THR A 85 7.18 -1.36 5.09
CA THR A 85 6.67 -2.63 5.61
C THR A 85 7.24 -2.93 7.00
N LYS A 86 6.61 -3.86 7.74
CA LYS A 86 7.05 -4.26 9.09
C LYS A 86 8.35 -5.08 9.11
N ASP A 87 8.80 -5.53 7.95
CA ASP A 87 9.90 -6.50 7.82
C ASP A 87 11.27 -5.85 7.58
N GLY A 88 11.33 -4.51 7.52
CA GLY A 88 12.58 -3.78 7.33
C GLY A 88 13.29 -4.21 6.03
N THR A 89 14.57 -4.54 6.09
CA THR A 89 15.36 -5.00 4.93
C THR A 89 14.94 -6.37 4.39
N ALA A 90 14.09 -7.11 5.08
CA ALA A 90 13.44 -8.32 4.57
C ALA A 90 12.08 -8.04 3.93
N GLY A 91 11.61 -6.79 3.99
CA GLY A 91 10.31 -6.36 3.47
C GLY A 91 10.28 -6.17 1.96
N ALA A 92 9.07 -6.23 1.40
CA ALA A 92 8.86 -6.08 -0.04
C ALA A 92 9.32 -4.73 -0.58
N ASP A 93 9.14 -3.65 0.17
CA ASP A 93 9.55 -2.30 -0.21
C ASP A 93 11.08 -2.22 -0.41
N TRP A 94 11.84 -2.84 0.50
CA TRP A 94 13.30 -2.88 0.41
C TRP A 94 13.76 -3.76 -0.78
N TRP A 95 13.13 -4.92 -0.97
CA TRP A 95 13.47 -5.85 -2.04
C TRP A 95 13.15 -5.29 -3.42
N LEU A 96 11.97 -4.70 -3.61
CA LEU A 96 11.58 -4.05 -4.86
C LEU A 96 12.54 -2.90 -5.22
N ARG A 97 12.94 -2.09 -4.25
CA ARG A 97 13.88 -0.98 -4.49
C ARG A 97 15.27 -1.45 -4.88
N ASN A 98 15.78 -2.50 -4.26
CA ASN A 98 17.17 -2.93 -4.43
C ASN A 98 17.35 -4.03 -5.49
N TYR A 99 16.34 -4.86 -5.72
CA TYR A 99 16.42 -6.01 -6.63
C TYR A 99 15.36 -6.01 -7.73
N GLY A 100 14.34 -5.16 -7.64
CA GLY A 100 13.22 -5.14 -8.60
C GLY A 100 12.27 -6.32 -8.47
N ASP A 101 12.36 -7.10 -7.41
CA ASP A 101 11.59 -8.33 -7.20
C ASP A 101 11.10 -8.45 -5.76
N LEU A 102 10.14 -9.34 -5.53
CA LEU A 102 9.63 -9.66 -4.20
C LEU A 102 10.54 -10.68 -3.51
N PRO A 103 10.66 -10.63 -2.16
CA PRO A 103 11.39 -11.66 -1.43
C PRO A 103 10.71 -13.03 -1.52
N SER A 104 11.48 -14.08 -1.23
CA SER A 104 11.04 -15.49 -1.41
C SER A 104 9.84 -15.92 -0.55
N ASN A 105 9.42 -15.11 0.40
CA ASN A 105 8.22 -15.36 1.22
C ASN A 105 6.90 -14.96 0.54
N TYR A 106 6.92 -14.69 -0.77
CA TYR A 106 5.72 -14.48 -1.57
C TYR A 106 5.33 -15.74 -2.36
N ILE A 107 4.06 -15.82 -2.70
CA ILE A 107 3.46 -16.84 -3.55
C ILE A 107 2.48 -16.18 -4.52
N SER A 108 2.48 -16.62 -5.77
CA SER A 108 1.57 -16.09 -6.78
C SER A 108 0.11 -16.46 -6.50
N GLU A 109 -0.83 -15.65 -6.97
CA GLU A 109 -2.26 -15.99 -6.94
C GLU A 109 -2.53 -17.34 -7.63
N ALA A 110 -1.88 -17.59 -8.77
CA ALA A 110 -2.05 -18.82 -9.53
C ALA A 110 -1.63 -20.07 -8.71
N ASP A 111 -0.47 -19.98 -8.04
CA ASP A 111 0.01 -21.07 -7.19
C ASP A 111 -0.89 -21.26 -5.96
N LEU A 112 -1.36 -20.17 -5.34
CA LEU A 112 -2.32 -20.26 -4.23
C LEU A 112 -3.63 -20.92 -4.67
N ARG A 113 -4.15 -20.59 -5.84
CA ARG A 113 -5.35 -21.21 -6.40
C ARG A 113 -5.16 -22.70 -6.67
N SER A 114 -3.98 -23.11 -7.09
CA SER A 114 -3.65 -24.53 -7.26
C SER A 114 -3.69 -25.32 -5.95
N LEU A 115 -3.50 -24.63 -4.80
CA LEU A 115 -3.67 -25.19 -3.46
C LEU A 115 -5.12 -25.15 -2.95
N GLY A 116 -6.08 -24.67 -3.77
CA GLY A 116 -7.49 -24.57 -3.41
C GLY A 116 -7.92 -23.24 -2.78
N TRP A 117 -7.03 -22.23 -2.77
CA TRP A 117 -7.36 -20.91 -2.23
C TRP A 117 -8.39 -20.17 -3.09
N ASP A 118 -9.29 -19.44 -2.44
CA ASP A 118 -10.23 -18.54 -3.09
C ASP A 118 -10.12 -17.11 -2.55
N ASN A 119 -10.61 -16.14 -3.35
CA ASN A 119 -10.53 -14.73 -3.02
C ASN A 119 -11.13 -14.40 -1.65
N GLY A 120 -10.40 -13.58 -0.89
CA GLY A 120 -10.81 -13.16 0.45
C GLY A 120 -10.40 -14.10 1.57
N GLU A 121 -9.96 -15.32 1.24
CA GLU A 121 -9.43 -16.23 2.24
C GLU A 121 -7.99 -15.88 2.65
N SER A 122 -7.61 -16.40 3.80
CA SER A 122 -6.26 -16.24 4.32
C SER A 122 -5.28 -17.18 3.61
N PRO A 123 -4.22 -16.71 2.94
CA PRO A 123 -3.19 -17.56 2.37
C PRO A 123 -2.58 -18.56 3.38
N ALA A 124 -2.48 -18.15 4.65
CA ALA A 124 -1.90 -18.99 5.71
C ALA A 124 -2.73 -20.27 6.02
N LYS A 125 -3.96 -20.37 5.54
CA LYS A 125 -4.72 -21.65 5.60
C LYS A 125 -4.15 -22.73 4.68
N TYR A 126 -3.52 -22.31 3.59
CA TYR A 126 -3.04 -23.18 2.51
C TYR A 126 -1.54 -23.34 2.54
N ILE A 127 -0.83 -22.27 2.87
CA ILE A 127 0.64 -22.28 2.98
C ILE A 127 1.10 -21.29 4.06
N GLN A 128 1.82 -21.79 5.04
CA GLN A 128 2.33 -20.97 6.13
C GLN A 128 3.52 -20.11 5.69
N GLY A 129 3.64 -18.91 6.26
CA GLY A 129 4.78 -18.03 6.07
C GLY A 129 4.83 -17.33 4.70
N LYS A 130 3.81 -17.52 3.85
CA LYS A 130 3.73 -16.85 2.55
C LYS A 130 2.70 -15.71 2.57
N MET A 131 3.04 -14.63 1.88
CA MET A 131 2.12 -13.55 1.50
C MET A 131 1.75 -13.70 0.02
N ALA A 132 0.57 -13.23 -0.36
CA ALA A 132 0.11 -13.33 -1.74
C ALA A 132 0.61 -12.16 -2.58
N THR A 133 1.06 -12.45 -3.82
CA THR A 133 1.10 -11.46 -4.89
C THR A 133 -0.03 -11.72 -5.86
N MET A 134 -0.79 -10.65 -6.18
CA MET A 134 -2.00 -10.74 -6.99
C MET A 134 -1.75 -10.39 -8.47
N GLY A 135 -0.48 -10.20 -8.85
CA GLY A 135 -0.13 -9.85 -10.21
C GLY A 135 -0.39 -8.38 -10.55
N GLU A 136 -1.04 -8.13 -11.65
CA GLU A 136 -1.30 -6.77 -12.14
C GLU A 136 -2.39 -6.05 -11.34
N TYR A 137 -2.09 -4.83 -10.89
CA TYR A 137 -3.04 -3.91 -10.27
C TYR A 137 -3.61 -2.95 -11.33
N LEU A 138 -4.90 -3.05 -11.62
CA LEU A 138 -5.52 -2.34 -12.74
C LEU A 138 -5.75 -0.83 -12.52
N ASN A 139 -5.49 -0.31 -11.32
CA ASN A 139 -5.68 1.12 -10.95
C ASN A 139 -7.04 1.70 -11.44
N LYS A 140 -8.13 0.93 -11.35
CA LYS A 140 -9.46 1.28 -11.89
C LYS A 140 -10.03 2.58 -11.33
N ASN A 141 -9.66 2.93 -10.11
CA ASN A 141 -10.07 4.17 -9.46
C ASN A 141 -9.21 5.39 -9.88
N GLY A 142 -8.11 5.15 -10.64
CA GLY A 142 -7.22 6.20 -11.11
C GLY A 142 -6.52 6.97 -9.99
N HIS A 143 -6.30 6.35 -8.84
CA HIS A 143 -5.60 7.00 -7.72
C HIS A 143 -4.10 7.11 -7.96
N LEU A 144 -3.48 6.09 -8.55
CA LEU A 144 -2.05 6.08 -8.84
C LEU A 144 -1.75 6.81 -10.17
N PRO A 145 -0.59 7.49 -10.27
CA PRO A 145 -0.24 8.25 -11.45
C PRO A 145 -0.07 7.35 -12.68
N GLN A 146 -0.67 7.75 -13.80
CA GLN A 146 -0.62 7.04 -15.06
C GLN A 146 0.49 7.58 -15.95
N ALA A 147 1.10 6.71 -16.75
CA ALA A 147 2.02 7.07 -17.82
C ALA A 147 1.91 6.05 -18.96
N PRO A 148 2.28 6.41 -20.20
CA PRO A 148 2.32 5.47 -21.31
C PRO A 148 3.22 4.28 -20.99
N GLY A 149 2.70 3.05 -21.13
CA GLY A 149 3.44 1.81 -20.86
C GLY A 149 3.63 1.46 -19.38
N ARG A 150 3.09 2.26 -18.45
CA ARG A 150 3.16 1.94 -17.01
C ARG A 150 2.18 0.83 -16.69
N VAL A 151 2.70 -0.23 -16.08
CA VAL A 151 1.96 -1.35 -15.53
C VAL A 151 2.20 -1.37 -14.01
N TRP A 152 1.14 -1.51 -13.25
CA TRP A 152 1.18 -1.64 -11.80
C TRP A 152 1.02 -3.10 -11.38
N HIS A 153 1.73 -3.48 -10.34
CA HIS A 153 1.65 -4.78 -9.68
C HIS A 153 1.30 -4.61 -8.22
N GLU A 154 0.78 -5.65 -7.58
CA GLU A 154 0.42 -5.58 -6.17
C GLU A 154 0.74 -6.86 -5.41
N ALA A 155 1.00 -6.71 -4.11
CA ALA A 155 1.18 -7.81 -3.18
C ALA A 155 0.70 -7.45 -1.78
N ASP A 156 0.38 -8.47 -0.99
CA ASP A 156 0.11 -8.33 0.44
C ASP A 156 1.38 -7.87 1.17
N VAL A 157 1.22 -7.03 2.19
CA VAL A 157 2.29 -6.72 3.14
C VAL A 157 1.77 -6.76 4.57
N ASN A 158 2.69 -6.91 5.51
CA ASN A 158 2.38 -6.93 6.94
C ASN A 158 1.38 -8.02 7.34
N TYR A 159 1.25 -9.08 6.53
CA TYR A 159 0.39 -10.22 6.77
C TYR A 159 1.22 -11.49 6.99
N TYR A 160 0.93 -12.24 8.04
CA TYR A 160 1.70 -13.44 8.38
C TYR A 160 0.82 -14.64 8.76
N SER A 161 -0.35 -14.38 9.33
CA SER A 161 -1.31 -15.42 9.74
C SER A 161 -2.66 -14.80 10.11
N GLY A 162 -3.66 -15.63 10.34
CA GLY A 162 -5.00 -15.19 10.74
C GLY A 162 -5.78 -14.51 9.62
N LYS A 163 -6.62 -13.55 9.94
CA LYS A 163 -7.41 -12.81 8.95
C LYS A 163 -6.50 -11.94 8.08
N ARG A 164 -6.66 -12.05 6.75
CA ARG A 164 -5.94 -11.22 5.79
C ARG A 164 -6.27 -9.73 6.03
N ASN A 165 -5.25 -8.90 6.13
CA ASN A 165 -5.40 -7.46 6.33
C ASN A 165 -5.63 -6.72 4.99
N GLY A 166 -5.82 -5.39 5.06
CA GLY A 166 -5.95 -4.51 3.89
C GLY A 166 -4.63 -3.86 3.45
N HIS A 167 -3.49 -4.23 4.03
CA HIS A 167 -2.20 -3.62 3.69
C HIS A 167 -1.67 -4.20 2.39
N ARG A 168 -1.27 -3.33 1.46
CA ARG A 168 -0.71 -3.71 0.16
C ARG A 168 0.50 -2.85 -0.17
N ILE A 169 1.40 -3.43 -0.93
CA ILE A 169 2.39 -2.70 -1.69
C ILE A 169 2.00 -2.74 -3.16
N VAL A 170 2.15 -1.62 -3.84
CA VAL A 170 1.87 -1.49 -5.27
C VAL A 170 3.10 -0.85 -5.91
N TRP A 171 3.60 -1.46 -6.98
CA TRP A 171 4.79 -0.96 -7.67
C TRP A 171 4.59 -0.96 -9.17
N SER A 172 5.29 -0.07 -9.86
CA SER A 172 5.24 0.04 -11.30
C SER A 172 6.49 -0.55 -11.97
N ASN A 173 6.34 -0.97 -13.21
CA ASN A 173 7.45 -1.44 -14.06
C ASN A 173 8.51 -0.36 -14.33
N ASP A 174 8.20 0.92 -14.06
CA ASP A 174 9.12 2.05 -14.19
C ASP A 174 9.65 2.60 -12.85
N GLY A 175 9.51 1.80 -11.76
CA GLY A 175 10.24 1.98 -10.50
C GLY A 175 9.53 2.78 -9.41
N LEU A 176 8.26 3.16 -9.58
CA LEU A 176 7.48 3.75 -8.50
C LEU A 176 7.02 2.67 -7.52
N ILE A 177 7.07 2.98 -6.23
CA ILE A 177 6.62 2.08 -5.16
C ILE A 177 5.72 2.87 -4.21
N PHE A 178 4.54 2.35 -3.94
CA PHE A 178 3.59 2.88 -2.98
C PHE A 178 3.11 1.80 -2.03
N VAL A 179 2.77 2.18 -0.81
CA VAL A 179 2.08 1.31 0.16
C VAL A 179 0.72 1.89 0.49
N THR A 180 -0.23 1.03 0.79
CA THR A 180 -1.55 1.38 1.33
C THR A 180 -1.82 0.54 2.56
N TYR A 181 -2.37 1.16 3.61
CA TYR A 181 -2.72 0.47 4.85
C TYR A 181 -4.23 0.45 5.09
N ASP A 182 -5.00 1.03 4.17
CA ASP A 182 -6.45 1.21 4.23
C ASP A 182 -7.21 0.62 3.03
N HIS A 183 -6.60 -0.39 2.38
CA HIS A 183 -7.16 -1.11 1.24
C HIS A 183 -7.46 -0.19 0.04
N TYR A 184 -6.40 0.46 -0.46
CA TYR A 184 -6.36 1.31 -1.67
C TYR A 184 -7.16 2.63 -1.60
N ARG A 185 -7.52 3.11 -0.39
CA ARG A 185 -8.15 4.43 -0.25
C ARG A 185 -7.12 5.54 -0.36
N THR A 186 -5.99 5.35 0.31
CA THR A 186 -4.85 6.25 0.26
C THR A 186 -3.57 5.47 0.03
N PHE A 187 -2.56 6.17 -0.48
CA PHE A 187 -1.24 5.60 -0.74
C PHE A 187 -0.18 6.51 -0.15
N ILE A 188 0.95 5.93 0.22
CA ILE A 188 2.15 6.62 0.69
C ILE A 188 3.29 6.16 -0.20
N GLU A 189 4.08 7.10 -0.74
CA GLU A 189 5.24 6.76 -1.55
C GLU A 189 6.34 6.12 -0.68
N VAL A 190 7.07 5.17 -1.26
CA VAL A 190 8.31 4.59 -0.70
C VAL A 190 9.49 5.12 -1.50
N THR A 191 10.39 5.90 -0.87
CA THR A 191 11.54 6.55 -1.51
C THR A 191 12.88 6.09 -0.97
#